data_3e4504a2462d4e3b0eac27a64fd947d4
#
_entry.id   3e4504a2462d4e3b0eac27a64fd947d4
#
_cell.length_a   1.000
_cell.length_b   1.000
_cell.length_c   1.000
_cell.angle_alpha   90.00
_cell.angle_beta   90.00
_cell.angle_gamma   90.00
#
_symmetry.space_group_name_H-M   'P 1'
#
loop_
_entity.id
_entity.type
_entity.pdbx_description
1 polymer ?
#
loop_
_entity_poly.entity_id
_entity_poly.type
_entity_poly.pdbx_seq_one_letter_code
_entity_poly.pdbx_strand_id
1 'polypeptide(L)'
;MTKRNLLAGLLLVVFVLTAGCAARPAQPTDTPAAETTPAAAPSPTPTPEPTPTPDPIAEAVAAMSTEQKVSQLLVAGIEGTQLGQDAVQAVQDYQVGGVILFGRNVESAWQLAELTNGLKDLNGDYTPLFLCVDQEGGRVDRMPPEVERTPSAWSVGQTLDTEGVGAAYGALLAEECAAFGFNMDFAPSLDIWSNPDNTVIGDRAFGNDWEWTAFFGMSAVESMEEQGGVIPVVKHFPGHGDTSVDSHVALPVVDKSLEELWQSELVPFNMTLNQEDYFGAQAGPSAPAVMVAHILLSQVDPDYPASLSHRVVTGLLREEMGFDGVVCTDDLTMGAVSNTYGMGEAAVLAVEAGCDLLLVCHGADNLTEARDALLEAADSGRISPERLDESVKRILSLKAGYGLTNDPVDTPDVDALNARIGALTEQITEASS
;
A
#
# COMPACT_ATOMS: atom_id res chain seq x y z
N MET A 1 -31.37 46.69 19.32
CA MET A 1 -32.35 47.14 18.32
C MET A 1 -32.02 46.37 17.03
N THR A 2 -32.75 45.49 16.44
CA THR A 2 -34.14 45.04 16.49
C THR A 2 -34.18 43.57 16.01
N LYS A 3 -34.94 42.77 16.73
CA LYS A 3 -35.32 41.41 16.36
C LYS A 3 -36.18 41.39 15.10
N ARG A 4 -36.07 40.37 14.26
CA ARG A 4 -37.23 39.83 13.51
C ARG A 4 -37.09 38.36 13.27
N ASN A 5 -37.96 37.58 13.90
CA ASN A 5 -38.32 36.18 13.68
C ASN A 5 -39.06 36.04 12.37
N LEU A 6 -38.94 34.87 11.71
CA LEU A 6 -40.03 34.24 10.93
C LEU A 6 -39.89 32.72 11.05
N LEU A 7 -40.79 32.20 11.68
CA LEU A 7 -41.66 31.03 11.83
C LEU A 7 -41.81 30.21 10.53
N ALA A 8 -41.52 28.92 10.63
CA ALA A 8 -42.39 27.74 10.63
C ALA A 8 -43.26 27.47 9.39
N GLY A 9 -43.25 26.25 8.96
CA GLY A 9 -44.18 25.63 8.01
C GLY A 9 -44.07 24.12 8.01
N LEU A 10 -44.58 23.48 9.08
CA LEU A 10 -44.80 22.00 9.16
C LEU A 10 -46.09 21.67 8.46
N LEU A 11 -46.08 20.90 7.38
CA LEU A 11 -47.30 20.35 6.73
C LEU A 11 -47.40 18.86 7.01
N LEU A 12 -48.30 18.53 7.94
CA LEU A 12 -48.77 17.18 8.28
C LEU A 12 -49.88 16.79 7.32
N VAL A 13 -49.73 15.73 6.51
CA VAL A 13 -50.83 15.17 5.73
C VAL A 13 -51.32 13.89 6.42
N VAL A 14 -52.52 13.97 6.97
CA VAL A 14 -53.27 12.87 7.56
C VAL A 14 -54.13 12.27 6.49
N PHE A 15 -53.95 10.96 6.19
CA PHE A 15 -54.88 10.20 5.37
C PHE A 15 -55.92 9.50 6.29
N VAL A 16 -57.20 9.86 6.11
CA VAL A 16 -58.34 9.26 6.79
C VAL A 16 -58.85 8.12 5.91
N LEU A 17 -58.89 6.92 6.48
CA LEU A 17 -59.57 5.75 5.91
C LEU A 17 -61.05 5.81 6.28
N THR A 18 -61.93 5.92 5.31
CA THR A 18 -63.38 5.70 5.47
C THR A 18 -63.75 4.33 4.97
N ALA A 19 -64.27 3.50 5.87
CA ALA A 19 -64.91 2.23 5.58
C ALA A 19 -66.34 2.47 5.09
N GLY A 20 -66.65 1.95 3.92
CA GLY A 20 -68.00 1.92 3.40
C GLY A 20 -68.54 0.47 3.32
N CYS A 21 -69.54 0.16 4.15
CA CYS A 21 -70.36 -1.06 4.02
C CYS A 21 -71.41 -0.89 2.90
N ALA A 22 -71.49 -1.85 1.99
CA ALA A 22 -72.66 -2.00 1.15
C ALA A 22 -73.05 -3.50 1.00
N ALA A 23 -74.31 -3.72 1.10
CA ALA A 23 -75.01 -5.02 1.30
C ALA A 23 -75.07 -5.90 0.04
N ARG A 24 -75.18 -7.17 0.32
CA ARG A 24 -75.32 -8.32 -0.57
C ARG A 24 -76.80 -8.47 -1.07
N PRO A 25 -77.02 -8.94 -2.27
CA PRO A 25 -78.22 -9.76 -2.58
C PRO A 25 -77.86 -11.22 -2.95
N ALA A 26 -78.84 -12.08 -2.73
CA ALA A 26 -78.73 -13.53 -2.64
C ALA A 26 -78.63 -14.27 -3.99
N GLN A 27 -78.14 -15.50 -3.87
CA GLN A 27 -77.84 -16.53 -4.87
C GLN A 27 -79.11 -17.01 -5.68
N PRO A 28 -78.77 -17.75 -6.74
CA PRO A 28 -79.40 -19.09 -6.91
C PRO A 28 -78.33 -20.21 -6.95
N THR A 29 -78.73 -21.32 -6.38
CA THR A 29 -78.08 -22.62 -6.32
C THR A 29 -78.11 -23.32 -7.68
N ASP A 30 -76.88 -23.81 -8.10
CA ASP A 30 -76.84 -24.85 -9.14
C ASP A 30 -75.76 -25.91 -8.75
N THR A 31 -76.09 -27.13 -9.17
CA THR A 31 -75.58 -28.44 -8.86
C THR A 31 -74.11 -28.67 -9.23
N PRO A 32 -73.36 -29.53 -8.51
CA PRO A 32 -71.88 -29.67 -8.70
C PRO A 32 -71.57 -30.47 -9.97
N ALA A 33 -70.74 -29.86 -10.81
CA ALA A 33 -70.03 -30.53 -11.88
C ALA A 33 -68.69 -31.08 -11.35
N ALA A 34 -68.34 -32.28 -11.80
CA ALA A 34 -67.19 -33.03 -11.37
C ALA A 34 -65.85 -32.24 -11.48
N GLU A 35 -65.08 -32.18 -10.39
CA GLU A 35 -63.73 -31.66 -10.36
C GLU A 35 -62.77 -32.54 -11.20
N THR A 36 -62.29 -32.00 -12.29
CA THR A 36 -61.07 -32.52 -12.96
C THR A 36 -59.85 -31.91 -12.29
N THR A 37 -59.10 -32.75 -11.60
CA THR A 37 -57.83 -32.38 -11.00
C THR A 37 -56.88 -31.87 -12.10
N PRO A 38 -56.27 -30.63 -11.99
CA PRO A 38 -55.26 -30.21 -12.93
C PRO A 38 -54.01 -31.05 -12.72
N ALA A 39 -53.47 -31.60 -13.81
CA ALA A 39 -52.17 -32.26 -13.80
C ALA A 39 -51.09 -31.27 -13.27
N ALA A 40 -50.31 -31.73 -12.31
CA ALA A 40 -49.18 -30.95 -11.77
C ALA A 40 -48.25 -30.55 -12.90
N ALA A 41 -47.97 -29.25 -13.00
CA ALA A 41 -46.93 -28.73 -13.91
C ALA A 41 -45.59 -29.35 -13.55
N PRO A 42 -44.73 -29.71 -14.51
CA PRO A 42 -43.41 -30.24 -14.22
C PRO A 42 -42.61 -29.20 -13.44
N SER A 43 -41.99 -29.63 -12.34
CA SER A 43 -41.04 -28.83 -11.56
C SER A 43 -39.94 -28.33 -12.49
N PRO A 44 -39.56 -27.05 -12.42
CA PRO A 44 -38.46 -26.57 -13.25
C PRO A 44 -37.18 -27.37 -12.90
N THR A 45 -36.56 -27.92 -13.90
CA THR A 45 -35.25 -28.53 -13.78
C THR A 45 -34.27 -27.47 -13.24
N PRO A 46 -33.53 -27.74 -12.16
CA PRO A 46 -32.56 -26.74 -11.64
C PRO A 46 -31.61 -26.37 -12.76
N THR A 47 -31.49 -25.09 -13.08
CA THR A 47 -30.44 -24.56 -13.94
C THR A 47 -29.12 -24.92 -13.29
N PRO A 48 -28.17 -25.54 -14.00
CA PRO A 48 -26.84 -25.81 -13.40
C PRO A 48 -26.24 -24.49 -12.93
N GLU A 49 -25.77 -24.48 -11.69
CA GLU A 49 -24.97 -23.35 -11.16
C GLU A 49 -23.78 -23.15 -12.09
N PRO A 50 -23.44 -21.90 -12.47
CA PRO A 50 -22.28 -21.65 -13.31
C PRO A 50 -21.04 -22.20 -12.59
N THR A 51 -20.28 -23.04 -13.29
CA THR A 51 -18.97 -23.49 -12.80
C THR A 51 -18.11 -22.25 -12.52
N PRO A 52 -17.52 -22.08 -11.32
CA PRO A 52 -16.69 -20.94 -11.04
C PRO A 52 -15.54 -20.87 -12.05
N THR A 53 -15.33 -19.69 -12.60
CA THR A 53 -14.16 -19.44 -13.46
C THR A 53 -12.91 -19.68 -12.64
N PRO A 54 -11.92 -20.45 -13.14
CA PRO A 54 -10.66 -20.64 -12.43
C PRO A 54 -10.03 -19.31 -12.06
N ASP A 55 -9.57 -19.14 -10.83
CA ASP A 55 -8.76 -18.00 -10.38
C ASP A 55 -7.28 -18.35 -10.60
N PRO A 56 -6.61 -17.78 -11.61
CA PRO A 56 -5.24 -18.16 -11.95
C PRO A 56 -4.24 -17.85 -10.82
N ILE A 57 -4.52 -16.84 -10.00
CA ILE A 57 -3.69 -16.53 -8.83
C ILE A 57 -3.86 -17.60 -7.75
N ALA A 58 -5.08 -18.01 -7.46
CA ALA A 58 -5.33 -19.08 -6.50
C ALA A 58 -4.69 -20.41 -6.94
N GLU A 59 -4.75 -20.73 -8.24
CA GLU A 59 -4.07 -21.91 -8.80
C GLU A 59 -2.54 -21.81 -8.67
N ALA A 60 -1.96 -20.64 -8.95
CA ALA A 60 -0.53 -20.39 -8.78
C ALA A 60 -0.10 -20.56 -7.31
N VAL A 61 -0.82 -19.95 -6.36
CA VAL A 61 -0.56 -20.09 -4.92
C VAL A 61 -0.63 -21.54 -4.48
N ALA A 62 -1.64 -22.29 -4.93
CA ALA A 62 -1.81 -23.69 -4.58
C ALA A 62 -0.70 -24.60 -5.15
N ALA A 63 -0.06 -24.20 -6.25
CA ALA A 63 1.06 -24.94 -6.86
C ALA A 63 2.42 -24.69 -6.17
N MET A 64 2.55 -23.62 -5.36
CA MET A 64 3.81 -23.26 -4.69
C MET A 64 4.08 -24.12 -3.45
N SER A 65 5.35 -24.49 -3.27
CA SER A 65 5.81 -25.09 -2.01
C SER A 65 5.84 -24.04 -0.88
N THR A 66 5.89 -24.51 0.39
CA THR A 66 6.04 -23.62 1.55
C THR A 66 7.29 -22.75 1.44
N GLU A 67 8.40 -23.30 0.96
CA GLU A 67 9.65 -22.56 0.72
C GLU A 67 9.44 -21.42 -0.30
N GLN A 68 8.78 -21.71 -1.41
CA GLN A 68 8.48 -20.68 -2.42
C GLN A 68 7.55 -19.59 -1.88
N LYS A 69 6.54 -19.97 -1.08
CA LYS A 69 5.63 -19.02 -0.44
C LYS A 69 6.37 -18.10 0.52
N VAL A 70 7.17 -18.67 1.43
CA VAL A 70 8.00 -17.90 2.38
C VAL A 70 8.94 -16.97 1.64
N SER A 71 9.60 -17.42 0.58
CA SER A 71 10.51 -16.60 -0.20
C SER A 71 9.83 -15.41 -0.88
N GLN A 72 8.59 -15.55 -1.34
CA GLN A 72 7.83 -14.43 -1.93
C GLN A 72 7.51 -13.33 -0.92
N LEU A 73 7.53 -13.59 0.38
CA LEU A 73 7.33 -12.57 1.41
C LEU A 73 8.58 -11.70 1.65
N LEU A 74 9.74 -12.07 1.13
CA LEU A 74 11.02 -11.41 1.43
C LEU A 74 11.42 -10.41 0.34
N VAL A 75 11.82 -9.22 0.75
CA VAL A 75 12.49 -8.22 -0.08
C VAL A 75 13.91 -8.03 0.46
N ALA A 76 14.90 -8.39 -0.34
CA ALA A 76 16.30 -8.42 0.07
C ALA A 76 17.07 -7.18 -0.41
N GLY A 77 17.87 -6.58 0.45
CA GLY A 77 18.91 -5.64 0.03
C GLY A 77 20.17 -6.38 -0.42
N ILE A 78 20.88 -5.78 -1.38
CA ILE A 78 22.16 -6.29 -1.89
C ILE A 78 23.28 -5.26 -1.71
N GLU A 79 24.53 -5.72 -1.81
CA GLU A 79 25.69 -4.87 -1.66
C GLU A 79 26.38 -4.57 -2.99
N GLY A 80 26.97 -3.37 -3.07
CA GLY A 80 27.75 -2.96 -4.24
C GLY A 80 26.93 -2.56 -5.47
N THR A 81 27.66 -2.24 -6.54
CA THR A 81 27.10 -1.70 -7.80
C THR A 81 27.01 -2.73 -8.91
N GLN A 82 27.27 -4.00 -8.60
CA GLN A 82 27.24 -5.13 -9.53
C GLN A 82 26.63 -6.34 -8.83
N LEU A 83 26.19 -7.35 -9.61
CA LEU A 83 25.69 -8.61 -9.06
C LEU A 83 26.75 -9.34 -8.27
N GLY A 84 26.58 -9.42 -6.95
CA GLY A 84 27.42 -10.13 -6.00
C GLY A 84 26.88 -11.52 -5.66
N GLN A 85 27.57 -12.21 -4.72
CA GLN A 85 27.10 -13.51 -4.21
C GLN A 85 25.78 -13.38 -3.43
N ASP A 86 25.55 -12.27 -2.76
CA ASP A 86 24.32 -11.93 -2.07
C ASP A 86 23.13 -11.80 -3.03
N ALA A 87 23.32 -11.18 -4.20
CA ALA A 87 22.30 -11.14 -5.24
C ALA A 87 21.99 -12.54 -5.78
N VAL A 88 23.02 -13.38 -6.03
CA VAL A 88 22.82 -14.78 -6.46
C VAL A 88 22.05 -15.56 -5.38
N GLN A 89 22.43 -15.46 -4.12
CA GLN A 89 21.75 -16.12 -3.02
C GLN A 89 20.27 -15.67 -2.89
N ALA A 90 20.01 -14.37 -2.93
CA ALA A 90 18.65 -13.86 -2.79
C ALA A 90 17.76 -14.27 -3.98
N VAL A 91 18.24 -14.07 -5.21
CA VAL A 91 17.42 -14.20 -6.41
C VAL A 91 17.38 -15.65 -6.92
N GLN A 92 18.54 -16.34 -7.04
CA GLN A 92 18.58 -17.70 -7.59
C GLN A 92 18.36 -18.78 -6.54
N ASP A 93 19.05 -18.68 -5.38
CA ASP A 93 19.00 -19.77 -4.39
C ASP A 93 17.71 -19.68 -3.55
N TYR A 94 17.30 -18.47 -3.15
CA TYR A 94 16.12 -18.29 -2.31
C TYR A 94 14.86 -17.91 -3.09
N GLN A 95 14.97 -17.33 -4.29
CA GLN A 95 13.84 -16.89 -5.11
C GLN A 95 12.94 -15.90 -4.36
N VAL A 96 13.57 -14.87 -3.76
CA VAL A 96 12.86 -13.83 -2.99
C VAL A 96 11.80 -13.11 -3.80
N GLY A 97 10.79 -12.53 -3.12
CA GLY A 97 9.72 -11.77 -3.77
C GLY A 97 10.20 -10.46 -4.40
N GLY A 98 11.29 -9.86 -3.87
CA GLY A 98 11.82 -8.61 -4.39
C GLY A 98 13.26 -8.32 -3.95
N VAL A 99 13.83 -7.29 -4.58
CA VAL A 99 15.15 -6.72 -4.24
C VAL A 99 14.99 -5.21 -4.10
N ILE A 100 15.55 -4.64 -3.03
CA ILE A 100 15.61 -3.19 -2.80
C ILE A 100 17.02 -2.69 -3.04
N LEU A 101 17.13 -1.56 -3.77
CA LEU A 101 18.41 -0.87 -4.02
C LEU A 101 18.47 0.48 -3.27
N PHE A 102 19.66 0.84 -2.86
CA PHE A 102 19.98 2.06 -2.13
C PHE A 102 21.07 2.87 -2.85
N GLY A 103 21.39 4.05 -2.36
CA GLY A 103 22.48 4.84 -2.91
C GLY A 103 23.83 4.10 -2.99
N ARG A 104 24.08 3.10 -2.13
CA ARG A 104 25.28 2.25 -2.19
C ARG A 104 25.35 1.34 -3.44
N ASN A 105 24.22 1.19 -4.13
CA ASN A 105 24.12 0.38 -5.34
C ASN A 105 24.17 1.24 -6.62
N VAL A 106 24.33 2.56 -6.51
CA VAL A 106 24.22 3.51 -7.61
C VAL A 106 25.55 4.23 -7.83
N GLU A 107 26.06 4.16 -9.06
CA GLU A 107 27.30 4.81 -9.48
C GLU A 107 27.08 5.71 -10.70
N SER A 108 26.28 5.25 -11.68
CA SER A 108 25.93 5.99 -12.89
C SER A 108 24.63 5.49 -13.50
N ALA A 109 24.04 6.28 -14.39
CA ALA A 109 22.80 5.93 -15.08
C ALA A 109 22.90 4.60 -15.85
N TRP A 110 24.00 4.39 -16.55
CA TRP A 110 24.24 3.14 -17.27
C TRP A 110 24.42 1.96 -16.31
N GLN A 111 25.21 2.11 -15.25
CA GLN A 111 25.47 1.05 -14.27
C GLN A 111 24.19 0.62 -13.54
N LEU A 112 23.32 1.57 -13.16
CA LEU A 112 22.08 1.26 -12.46
C LEU A 112 21.11 0.46 -13.37
N ALA A 113 20.95 0.86 -14.63
CA ALA A 113 20.14 0.12 -15.60
C ALA A 113 20.71 -1.29 -15.86
N GLU A 114 22.03 -1.44 -15.97
CA GLU A 114 22.67 -2.77 -16.08
C GLU A 114 22.44 -3.63 -14.84
N LEU A 115 22.49 -3.06 -13.64
CA LEU A 115 22.25 -3.79 -12.40
C LEU A 115 20.80 -4.29 -12.30
N THR A 116 19.82 -3.44 -12.58
CA THR A 116 18.39 -3.83 -12.55
C THR A 116 18.04 -4.84 -13.62
N ASN A 117 18.56 -4.67 -14.84
CA ASN A 117 18.43 -5.63 -15.92
C ASN A 117 19.11 -6.97 -15.58
N GLY A 118 20.28 -6.89 -14.96
CA GLY A 118 21.01 -8.09 -14.51
C GLY A 118 20.26 -8.86 -13.41
N LEU A 119 19.54 -8.20 -12.50
CA LEU A 119 18.67 -8.84 -11.51
C LEU A 119 17.48 -9.55 -12.17
N LYS A 120 16.86 -8.93 -13.18
CA LYS A 120 15.79 -9.55 -13.98
C LYS A 120 16.27 -10.77 -14.75
N ASP A 121 17.44 -10.69 -15.39
CA ASP A 121 18.08 -11.82 -16.10
C ASP A 121 18.43 -12.95 -15.12
N LEU A 122 18.98 -12.61 -13.96
CA LEU A 122 19.30 -13.57 -12.90
C LEU A 122 18.06 -14.29 -12.37
N ASN A 123 16.91 -13.63 -12.31
CA ASN A 123 15.63 -14.20 -11.91
C ASN A 123 15.06 -15.16 -12.99
N GLY A 124 15.37 -14.93 -14.26
CA GLY A 124 14.98 -15.82 -15.35
C GLY A 124 13.47 -16.03 -15.47
N ASP A 125 13.02 -17.29 -15.46
CA ASP A 125 11.61 -17.69 -15.63
C ASP A 125 10.82 -17.74 -14.30
N TYR A 126 11.42 -17.33 -13.18
CA TYR A 126 10.70 -17.28 -11.91
C TYR A 126 9.69 -16.12 -11.87
N THR A 127 8.82 -16.14 -10.87
CA THR A 127 7.89 -15.03 -10.59
C THR A 127 8.65 -13.70 -10.63
N PRO A 128 8.20 -12.69 -11.40
CA PRO A 128 8.90 -11.42 -11.51
C PRO A 128 9.20 -10.78 -10.14
N LEU A 129 10.41 -10.18 -10.02
CA LEU A 129 10.81 -9.51 -8.80
C LEU A 129 10.09 -8.17 -8.63
N PHE A 130 9.75 -7.82 -7.39
CA PHE A 130 9.67 -6.42 -7.06
C PHE A 130 11.10 -5.84 -7.06
N LEU A 131 11.37 -4.87 -7.92
CA LEU A 131 12.58 -4.07 -7.89
C LEU A 131 12.24 -2.73 -7.22
N CYS A 132 12.65 -2.62 -5.95
CA CYS A 132 12.19 -1.59 -5.03
C CYS A 132 13.25 -0.49 -4.85
N VAL A 133 12.77 0.71 -4.59
CA VAL A 133 13.60 1.88 -4.29
C VAL A 133 12.85 2.83 -3.36
N ASP A 134 13.58 3.71 -2.64
CA ASP A 134 13.04 4.89 -1.97
C ASP A 134 13.34 6.12 -2.82
N GLN A 135 12.53 6.46 -3.78
CA GLN A 135 12.66 7.65 -4.61
C GLN A 135 11.62 8.68 -4.20
N GLU A 136 11.93 9.50 -3.19
CA GLU A 136 11.04 10.52 -2.64
C GLU A 136 11.35 11.94 -3.14
N GLY A 137 12.45 12.09 -3.89
CA GLY A 137 13.02 13.41 -4.15
C GLY A 137 13.65 14.05 -2.90
N GLY A 138 14.04 15.33 -2.98
CA GLY A 138 14.69 16.02 -1.87
C GLY A 138 15.93 15.29 -1.39
N ARG A 139 16.00 15.02 -0.08
CA ARG A 139 17.15 14.31 0.52
C ARG A 139 17.08 12.79 0.39
N VAL A 140 15.92 12.23 0.09
CA VAL A 140 15.73 10.79 -0.15
C VAL A 140 15.58 10.56 -1.65
N ASP A 141 16.71 10.58 -2.31
CA ASP A 141 16.87 10.45 -3.75
C ASP A 141 17.92 9.39 -4.03
N ARG A 142 17.57 8.41 -4.85
CA ARG A 142 18.42 7.26 -5.21
C ARG A 142 18.78 7.22 -6.68
N MET A 143 18.44 8.29 -7.41
CA MET A 143 18.82 8.39 -8.82
C MET A 143 20.31 8.61 -8.98
N PRO A 144 20.89 8.20 -10.12
CA PRO A 144 22.32 8.37 -10.39
C PRO A 144 22.71 9.85 -10.54
N PRO A 145 24.00 10.18 -10.35
CA PRO A 145 24.48 11.56 -10.32
C PRO A 145 24.29 12.36 -11.61
N GLU A 146 23.97 11.72 -12.73
CA GLU A 146 23.63 12.37 -14.00
C GLU A 146 22.19 12.89 -14.03
N VAL A 147 21.32 12.36 -13.16
CA VAL A 147 19.94 12.83 -13.00
C VAL A 147 19.94 13.97 -11.99
N GLU A 148 19.30 15.09 -12.34
CA GLU A 148 19.06 16.19 -11.41
C GLU A 148 18.18 15.75 -10.26
N ARG A 149 18.34 16.38 -9.10
CA ARG A 149 17.53 16.01 -7.93
C ARG A 149 16.10 16.51 -8.06
N THR A 150 15.15 15.58 -7.95
CA THR A 150 13.71 15.90 -7.86
C THR A 150 13.43 16.73 -6.61
N PRO A 151 12.58 17.79 -6.68
CA PRO A 151 12.18 18.58 -5.52
C PRO A 151 11.58 17.71 -4.41
N SER A 152 11.73 18.17 -3.16
CA SER A 152 11.18 17.47 -1.99
C SER A 152 9.66 17.57 -1.92
N ALA A 153 9.01 16.61 -1.24
CA ALA A 153 7.59 16.67 -0.94
C ALA A 153 7.21 17.97 -0.20
N TRP A 154 8.07 18.45 0.71
CA TRP A 154 7.88 19.74 1.36
C TRP A 154 7.78 20.90 0.38
N SER A 155 8.67 20.95 -0.64
CA SER A 155 8.63 22.00 -1.66
C SER A 155 7.33 21.97 -2.45
N VAL A 156 6.82 20.78 -2.75
CA VAL A 156 5.50 20.57 -3.40
C VAL A 156 4.37 21.09 -2.49
N GLY A 157 4.39 20.71 -1.22
CA GLY A 157 3.36 21.09 -0.26
C GLY A 157 3.33 22.57 0.13
N GLN A 158 4.36 23.35 -0.21
CA GLN A 158 4.39 24.80 0.01
C GLN A 158 3.79 25.60 -1.15
N THR A 159 3.30 24.94 -2.19
CA THR A 159 2.71 25.66 -3.35
C THR A 159 1.33 26.23 -3.00
N LEU A 160 1.07 27.47 -3.45
CA LEU A 160 -0.23 28.14 -3.27
C LEU A 160 -1.26 27.70 -4.30
N ASP A 161 -0.80 27.40 -5.52
CA ASP A 161 -1.58 26.78 -6.57
C ASP A 161 -1.35 25.28 -6.53
N THR A 162 -2.36 24.56 -6.08
CA THR A 162 -2.29 23.11 -5.93
C THR A 162 -2.60 22.34 -7.20
N GLU A 163 -3.09 23.03 -8.26
CA GLU A 163 -3.49 22.38 -9.50
C GLU A 163 -2.29 21.76 -10.23
N GLY A 164 -2.23 20.45 -10.19
CA GLY A 164 -1.30 19.65 -10.98
C GLY A 164 0.13 19.52 -10.43
N VAL A 165 0.55 20.25 -9.38
CA VAL A 165 1.92 20.12 -8.84
C VAL A 165 2.12 18.75 -8.18
N GLY A 166 1.18 18.31 -7.35
CA GLY A 166 1.23 16.98 -6.73
C GLY A 166 1.20 15.85 -7.76
N ALA A 167 0.36 15.99 -8.79
CA ALA A 167 0.28 15.04 -9.90
C ALA A 167 1.59 15.02 -10.72
N ALA A 168 2.15 16.18 -11.04
CA ALA A 168 3.42 16.26 -11.77
C ALA A 168 4.57 15.64 -10.98
N TYR A 169 4.58 15.82 -9.65
CA TYR A 169 5.56 15.20 -8.76
C TYR A 169 5.42 13.67 -8.75
N GLY A 170 4.22 13.12 -8.54
CA GLY A 170 3.99 11.66 -8.56
C GLY A 170 4.35 11.05 -9.92
N ALA A 171 3.91 11.67 -11.03
CA ALA A 171 4.26 11.21 -12.37
C ALA A 171 5.77 11.16 -12.59
N LEU A 172 6.51 12.16 -12.11
CA LEU A 172 7.96 12.22 -12.25
C LEU A 172 8.66 11.13 -11.45
N LEU A 173 8.24 10.86 -10.20
CA LEU A 173 8.78 9.74 -9.41
C LEU A 173 8.58 8.40 -10.11
N ALA A 174 7.40 8.15 -10.68
CA ALA A 174 7.13 6.94 -11.45
C ALA A 174 8.00 6.86 -12.72
N GLU A 175 8.16 7.96 -13.45
CA GLU A 175 9.01 8.03 -14.65
C GLU A 175 10.49 7.74 -14.32
N GLU A 176 11.02 8.35 -13.25
CA GLU A 176 12.39 8.10 -12.77
C GLU A 176 12.58 6.63 -12.42
N CYS A 177 11.69 6.06 -11.62
CA CYS A 177 11.76 4.64 -11.24
C CYS A 177 11.69 3.71 -12.45
N ALA A 178 10.71 3.91 -13.34
CA ALA A 178 10.52 3.08 -14.52
C ALA A 178 11.73 3.14 -15.47
N ALA A 179 12.33 4.33 -15.66
CA ALA A 179 13.48 4.52 -16.54
C ALA A 179 14.69 3.66 -16.12
N PHE A 180 14.84 3.40 -14.83
CA PHE A 180 15.92 2.57 -14.29
C PHE A 180 15.48 1.13 -13.96
N GLY A 181 14.28 0.74 -14.37
CA GLY A 181 13.79 -0.64 -14.25
C GLY A 181 13.23 -1.01 -12.89
N PHE A 182 13.06 -0.05 -11.97
CA PHE A 182 12.28 -0.23 -10.76
C PHE A 182 10.79 -0.34 -11.08
N ASN A 183 10.08 -1.12 -10.29
CA ASN A 183 8.65 -1.33 -10.43
C ASN A 183 7.86 -1.18 -9.12
N MET A 184 8.55 -0.81 -8.03
CA MET A 184 7.95 -0.50 -6.74
C MET A 184 8.74 0.64 -6.08
N ASP A 185 8.05 1.72 -5.74
CA ASP A 185 8.64 2.88 -5.07
C ASP A 185 8.02 3.06 -3.69
N PHE A 186 8.87 3.10 -2.66
CA PHE A 186 8.44 3.42 -1.30
C PHE A 186 8.25 4.93 -1.15
N ALA A 187 7.26 5.43 -1.88
CA ALA A 187 6.79 6.82 -1.91
C ALA A 187 5.29 6.85 -2.32
N PRO A 188 4.58 7.94 -1.98
CA PRO A 188 5.02 9.08 -1.17
C PRO A 188 4.96 8.83 0.33
N SER A 189 5.65 9.69 1.12
CA SER A 189 5.45 9.78 2.57
C SER A 189 4.13 10.51 2.85
N LEU A 190 3.28 9.88 3.67
CA LEU A 190 2.04 10.46 4.20
C LEU A 190 2.20 10.92 5.66
N ASP A 191 3.44 11.06 6.12
CA ASP A 191 3.74 11.57 7.45
C ASP A 191 3.42 13.07 7.54
N ILE A 192 2.82 13.48 8.66
CA ILE A 192 2.58 14.88 8.98
C ILE A 192 3.75 15.38 9.84
N TRP A 193 4.52 16.35 9.35
CA TRP A 193 5.64 16.89 10.12
C TRP A 193 5.12 17.79 11.26
N SER A 194 4.44 17.18 12.23
CA SER A 194 3.82 17.86 13.38
C SER A 194 4.84 18.26 14.45
N ASN A 195 5.95 17.51 14.57
CA ASN A 195 7.04 17.79 15.48
C ASN A 195 8.23 18.41 14.74
N PRO A 196 8.53 19.72 14.93
CA PRO A 196 9.66 20.36 14.22
C PRO A 196 11.04 19.83 14.64
N ASP A 197 11.16 19.15 15.78
CA ASP A 197 12.39 18.49 16.21
C ASP A 197 12.60 17.13 15.53
N ASN A 198 11.61 16.64 14.79
CA ASN A 198 11.73 15.43 13.99
C ASN A 198 12.55 15.71 12.72
N THR A 199 13.83 15.36 12.77
CA THR A 199 14.76 15.49 11.64
C THR A 199 14.70 14.30 10.68
N VAL A 200 14.00 13.21 11.04
CA VAL A 200 13.86 12.01 10.20
C VAL A 200 12.87 12.24 9.07
N ILE A 201 11.72 12.83 9.38
CA ILE A 201 10.70 13.16 8.39
C ILE A 201 11.02 14.51 7.72
N GLY A 202 10.95 15.63 8.43
CA GLY A 202 11.34 16.93 7.86
C GLY A 202 10.75 17.21 6.49
N ASP A 203 11.60 17.50 5.51
CA ASP A 203 11.24 17.83 4.13
C ASP A 203 10.70 16.66 3.28
N ARG A 204 10.62 15.46 3.84
CA ARG A 204 9.95 14.29 3.23
C ARG A 204 8.43 14.38 3.34
N ALA A 205 7.88 15.20 4.28
CA ALA A 205 6.46 15.45 4.42
C ALA A 205 5.98 16.54 3.47
N PHE A 206 4.75 16.43 2.96
CA PHE A 206 4.11 17.52 2.19
C PHE A 206 3.75 18.72 3.06
N GLY A 207 3.48 18.50 4.35
CA GLY A 207 3.07 19.56 5.27
C GLY A 207 3.20 19.20 6.74
N ASN A 208 2.71 20.12 7.56
CA ASN A 208 2.63 19.97 9.02
C ASN A 208 1.17 19.80 9.51
N ASP A 209 0.25 19.58 8.59
CA ASP A 209 -1.15 19.28 8.83
C ASP A 209 -1.62 18.13 7.92
N TRP A 210 -2.74 17.53 8.28
CA TRP A 210 -3.28 16.39 7.55
C TRP A 210 -3.94 16.78 6.23
N GLU A 211 -4.50 17.98 6.10
CA GLU A 211 -5.21 18.44 4.92
C GLU A 211 -4.26 18.50 3.70
N TRP A 212 -3.13 19.16 3.86
CA TRP A 212 -2.13 19.26 2.79
C TRP A 212 -1.44 17.92 2.53
N THR A 213 -1.12 17.17 3.58
CA THR A 213 -0.50 15.85 3.43
C THR A 213 -1.41 14.90 2.67
N ALA A 214 -2.70 14.85 2.98
CA ALA A 214 -3.67 14.03 2.27
C ALA A 214 -3.86 14.49 0.82
N PHE A 215 -4.03 15.80 0.60
CA PHE A 215 -4.27 16.37 -0.72
C PHE A 215 -3.13 16.03 -1.70
N PHE A 216 -1.89 16.36 -1.35
CA PHE A 216 -0.74 16.11 -2.21
C PHE A 216 -0.39 14.62 -2.29
N GLY A 217 -0.54 13.87 -1.19
CA GLY A 217 -0.30 12.44 -1.15
C GLY A 217 -1.23 11.67 -2.09
N MET A 218 -2.53 11.97 -2.05
CA MET A 218 -3.52 11.38 -2.96
C MET A 218 -3.22 11.73 -4.42
N SER A 219 -2.94 13.02 -4.71
CA SER A 219 -2.62 13.48 -6.05
C SER A 219 -1.36 12.82 -6.62
N ALA A 220 -0.34 12.62 -5.79
CA ALA A 220 0.88 11.93 -6.20
C ALA A 220 0.61 10.44 -6.48
N VAL A 221 -0.11 9.74 -5.59
CA VAL A 221 -0.47 8.32 -5.79
C VAL A 221 -1.31 8.14 -7.04
N GLU A 222 -2.36 8.94 -7.23
CA GLU A 222 -3.20 8.88 -8.42
C GLU A 222 -2.38 9.00 -9.71
N SER A 223 -1.44 9.94 -9.75
CA SER A 223 -0.61 10.15 -10.92
C SER A 223 0.43 9.04 -11.13
N MET A 224 0.99 8.46 -10.06
CA MET A 224 1.85 7.26 -10.16
C MET A 224 1.07 6.07 -10.73
N GLU A 225 -0.18 5.87 -10.28
CA GLU A 225 -1.08 4.83 -10.79
C GLU A 225 -1.43 5.04 -12.27
N GLU A 226 -1.71 6.28 -12.68
CA GLU A 226 -2.03 6.62 -14.07
C GLU A 226 -0.85 6.41 -15.03
N GLN A 227 0.39 6.65 -14.58
CA GLN A 227 1.58 6.35 -15.36
C GLN A 227 1.74 4.85 -15.57
N GLY A 228 1.38 4.04 -14.55
CA GLY A 228 1.50 2.60 -14.58
C GLY A 228 2.94 2.10 -14.52
N GLY A 229 3.10 0.81 -14.24
CA GLY A 229 4.41 0.13 -14.25
C GLY A 229 5.24 0.29 -12.98
N VAL A 230 4.92 1.27 -12.11
CA VAL A 230 5.55 1.46 -10.79
C VAL A 230 4.49 1.49 -9.71
N ILE A 231 4.65 0.63 -8.72
CA ILE A 231 3.73 0.46 -7.60
C ILE A 231 4.07 1.50 -6.53
N PRO A 232 3.18 2.47 -6.22
CA PRO A 232 3.38 3.36 -5.09
C PRO A 232 3.14 2.64 -3.77
N VAL A 233 4.03 2.85 -2.79
CA VAL A 233 3.92 2.31 -1.44
C VAL A 233 3.91 3.48 -0.47
N VAL A 234 2.74 3.83 0.04
CA VAL A 234 2.62 4.96 0.98
C VAL A 234 3.19 4.61 2.35
N LYS A 235 3.80 5.59 3.02
CA LYS A 235 4.54 5.38 4.27
C LYS A 235 4.52 6.62 5.17
N HIS A 236 4.83 6.50 6.45
CA HIS A 236 5.13 5.32 7.26
C HIS A 236 3.97 5.08 8.24
N PHE A 237 3.06 4.17 7.90
CA PHE A 237 1.89 3.90 8.72
C PHE A 237 2.28 3.50 10.16
N PRO A 238 1.62 3.98 11.21
CA PRO A 238 0.44 4.87 11.23
C PRO A 238 0.75 6.37 11.30
N GLY A 239 1.98 6.81 11.02
CA GLY A 239 2.47 8.19 11.02
C GLY A 239 3.71 8.37 11.88
N HIS A 240 4.83 8.78 11.25
CA HIS A 240 6.14 8.94 11.88
C HIS A 240 6.46 10.40 12.24
N GLY A 241 5.63 11.36 11.82
CA GLY A 241 5.99 12.78 11.87
C GLY A 241 6.02 13.41 13.27
N ASP A 242 5.36 12.82 14.26
CA ASP A 242 5.32 13.31 15.66
C ASP A 242 6.44 12.72 16.54
N THR A 243 7.25 11.80 16.02
CA THR A 243 8.32 11.17 16.81
C THR A 243 9.50 12.13 17.04
N SER A 244 10.23 11.91 18.14
CA SER A 244 11.44 12.66 18.47
C SER A 244 12.72 11.82 18.41
N VAL A 245 12.60 10.53 18.11
CA VAL A 245 13.71 9.56 18.07
C VAL A 245 13.80 8.93 16.70
N ASP A 246 15.02 8.79 16.19
CA ASP A 246 15.29 8.10 14.93
C ASP A 246 15.16 6.59 15.11
N SER A 247 14.31 5.96 14.34
CA SER A 247 14.05 4.51 14.34
C SER A 247 15.26 3.66 13.92
N HIS A 248 16.26 4.24 13.25
CA HIS A 248 17.54 3.56 13.01
C HIS A 248 18.37 3.37 14.28
N VAL A 249 18.13 4.16 15.32
CA VAL A 249 18.93 4.15 16.56
C VAL A 249 18.18 3.46 17.70
N ALA A 250 16.90 3.81 17.89
CA ALA A 250 16.07 3.29 18.97
C ALA A 250 14.60 3.26 18.57
N LEU A 251 13.76 2.60 19.35
CA LEU A 251 12.32 2.51 19.11
C LEU A 251 11.65 3.87 19.40
N PRO A 252 11.11 4.57 18.38
CA PRO A 252 10.33 5.78 18.59
C PRO A 252 9.00 5.48 19.26
N VAL A 253 8.51 6.41 20.07
CA VAL A 253 7.24 6.27 20.79
C VAL A 253 6.31 7.42 20.40
N VAL A 254 5.06 7.08 20.06
CA VAL A 254 3.95 8.03 19.91
C VAL A 254 2.96 7.76 21.04
N ASP A 255 2.78 8.74 21.91
CA ASP A 255 1.88 8.65 23.06
C ASP A 255 0.55 9.35 22.78
N LYS A 256 -0.15 8.87 21.73
CA LYS A 256 -1.48 9.31 21.35
C LYS A 256 -2.47 8.17 21.45
N SER A 257 -3.70 8.50 21.86
CA SER A 257 -4.83 7.56 21.79
C SER A 257 -5.24 7.32 20.34
N LEU A 258 -5.94 6.24 20.09
CA LEU A 258 -6.48 5.94 18.75
C LEU A 258 -7.41 7.07 18.25
N GLU A 259 -8.21 7.69 19.16
CA GLU A 259 -9.07 8.82 18.82
C GLU A 259 -8.26 10.05 18.35
N GLU A 260 -7.13 10.34 18.99
CA GLU A 260 -6.22 11.43 18.57
C GLU A 260 -5.54 11.12 17.22
N LEU A 261 -5.11 9.88 17.01
CA LEU A 261 -4.56 9.44 15.72
C LEU A 261 -5.57 9.60 14.58
N TRP A 262 -6.85 9.27 14.80
CA TRP A 262 -7.93 9.47 13.84
C TRP A 262 -8.26 10.93 13.54
N GLN A 263 -7.78 11.88 14.34
CA GLN A 263 -7.94 13.32 14.10
C GLN A 263 -6.75 13.93 13.34
N SER A 264 -5.68 13.16 13.12
CA SER A 264 -4.45 13.65 12.49
C SER A 264 -3.75 12.56 11.64
N GLU A 265 -2.86 11.78 12.23
CA GLU A 265 -1.92 10.91 11.52
C GLU A 265 -2.58 9.87 10.61
N LEU A 266 -3.73 9.32 11.00
CA LEU A 266 -4.43 8.30 10.22
C LEU A 266 -5.23 8.87 9.05
N VAL A 267 -5.55 10.16 9.07
CA VAL A 267 -6.41 10.77 8.02
C VAL A 267 -5.79 10.66 6.63
N PRO A 268 -4.52 11.06 6.39
CA PRO A 268 -3.91 10.93 5.07
C PRO A 268 -3.89 9.48 4.56
N PHE A 269 -3.60 8.52 5.45
CA PHE A 269 -3.62 7.10 5.09
C PHE A 269 -5.03 6.63 4.75
N ASN A 270 -6.02 6.94 5.60
CA ASN A 270 -7.41 6.51 5.35
C ASN A 270 -7.92 7.04 4.01
N MET A 271 -7.67 8.32 3.71
CA MET A 271 -8.07 8.92 2.45
C MET A 271 -7.38 8.29 1.24
N THR A 272 -6.06 8.05 1.32
CA THR A 272 -5.27 7.51 0.20
C THR A 272 -5.52 6.01 -0.01
N LEU A 273 -5.78 5.24 1.05
CA LEU A 273 -5.99 3.80 0.97
C LEU A 273 -7.44 3.43 0.60
N ASN A 274 -8.43 4.26 0.99
CA ASN A 274 -9.85 3.94 0.85
C ASN A 274 -10.60 4.83 -0.14
N GLN A 275 -9.94 5.78 -0.79
CA GLN A 275 -10.55 6.72 -1.74
C GLN A 275 -11.74 7.50 -1.13
N GLU A 276 -11.68 7.83 0.16
CA GLU A 276 -12.73 8.60 0.79
C GLU A 276 -12.75 10.04 0.24
N ASP A 277 -13.92 10.44 -0.28
CA ASP A 277 -14.15 11.77 -0.81
C ASP A 277 -14.27 12.80 0.34
N TYR A 278 -13.13 13.31 0.80
CA TYR A 278 -13.10 14.36 1.83
C TYR A 278 -13.13 15.78 1.23
N PHE A 279 -12.68 15.93 -0.03
CA PHE A 279 -12.58 17.23 -0.72
C PHE A 279 -13.66 17.44 -1.79
N GLY A 280 -14.65 16.54 -1.94
CA GLY A 280 -15.67 16.61 -2.99
C GLY A 280 -15.14 16.22 -4.37
N ALA A 281 -13.98 15.57 -4.44
CA ALA A 281 -13.40 15.00 -5.64
C ALA A 281 -13.98 13.60 -5.90
N GLN A 282 -14.00 13.16 -7.16
CA GLN A 282 -14.26 11.75 -7.44
C GLN A 282 -13.08 10.92 -6.89
N ALA A 283 -13.40 9.78 -6.27
CA ALA A 283 -12.40 8.84 -5.81
C ALA A 283 -11.47 8.43 -6.96
N GLY A 284 -10.19 8.73 -6.80
CA GLY A 284 -9.11 8.26 -7.67
C GLY A 284 -8.70 6.81 -7.33
N PRO A 285 -7.67 6.24 -7.97
CA PRO A 285 -7.12 4.95 -7.57
C PRO A 285 -6.52 5.02 -6.15
N SER A 286 -6.76 3.98 -5.35
CA SER A 286 -6.19 3.85 -4.00
C SER A 286 -4.75 3.35 -4.07
N ALA A 287 -3.92 3.73 -3.08
CA ALA A 287 -2.59 3.15 -2.97
C ALA A 287 -2.69 1.62 -2.79
N PRO A 288 -2.01 0.83 -3.63
CA PRO A 288 -2.09 -0.63 -3.62
C PRO A 288 -1.27 -1.28 -2.51
N ALA A 289 -0.35 -0.52 -1.92
CA ALA A 289 0.54 -1.00 -0.87
C ALA A 289 0.85 0.09 0.17
N VAL A 290 1.14 -0.37 1.40
CA VAL A 290 1.48 0.50 2.53
C VAL A 290 2.66 -0.07 3.32
N MET A 291 3.59 0.80 3.72
CA MET A 291 4.69 0.45 4.62
C MET A 291 4.36 0.83 6.05
N VAL A 292 4.55 -0.14 6.97
CA VAL A 292 4.31 0.04 8.41
C VAL A 292 5.63 0.32 9.12
N ALA A 293 5.68 1.42 9.85
CA ALA A 293 6.84 1.88 10.58
C ALA A 293 7.15 1.04 11.84
N HIS A 294 8.40 1.12 12.28
CA HIS A 294 8.84 0.60 13.58
C HIS A 294 8.62 1.63 14.69
N ILE A 295 7.35 1.92 15.04
CA ILE A 295 6.94 2.92 16.02
C ILE A 295 6.08 2.25 17.09
N LEU A 296 6.34 2.52 18.37
CA LEU A 296 5.51 2.08 19.47
C LEU A 296 4.35 3.07 19.70
N LEU A 297 3.13 2.62 19.48
CA LEU A 297 1.92 3.35 19.85
C LEU A 297 1.53 3.00 21.28
N SER A 298 2.07 3.70 22.28
CA SER A 298 1.99 3.32 23.69
C SER A 298 0.56 3.16 24.24
N GLN A 299 -0.42 3.88 23.66
CA GLN A 299 -1.82 3.81 24.06
C GLN A 299 -2.66 2.83 23.20
N VAL A 300 -2.09 2.28 22.11
CA VAL A 300 -2.76 1.29 21.25
C VAL A 300 -2.21 -0.10 21.52
N ASP A 301 -0.91 -0.27 21.38
CA ASP A 301 -0.18 -1.51 21.71
C ASP A 301 1.14 -1.14 22.42
N PRO A 302 1.20 -1.28 23.75
CA PRO A 302 2.42 -0.96 24.50
C PRO A 302 3.51 -2.02 24.41
N ASP A 303 3.21 -3.20 23.84
CA ASP A 303 4.09 -4.37 23.87
C ASP A 303 4.90 -4.52 22.58
N TYR A 304 4.32 -4.12 21.42
CA TYR A 304 4.92 -4.30 20.10
C TYR A 304 4.91 -3.01 19.28
N PRO A 305 5.99 -2.73 18.50
CA PRO A 305 5.97 -1.65 17.51
C PRO A 305 4.94 -1.95 16.42
N ALA A 306 4.43 -0.93 15.76
CA ALA A 306 3.33 -1.01 14.81
C ALA A 306 3.51 -2.12 13.76
N SER A 307 4.71 -2.26 13.19
CA SER A 307 5.04 -3.30 12.19
C SER A 307 5.00 -4.75 12.71
N LEU A 308 5.07 -4.94 14.04
CA LEU A 308 5.01 -6.25 14.70
C LEU A 308 3.72 -6.41 15.53
N SER A 309 2.82 -5.43 15.48
CA SER A 309 1.60 -5.40 16.28
C SER A 309 0.40 -5.91 15.49
N HIS A 310 -0.16 -7.04 15.89
CA HIS A 310 -1.44 -7.52 15.33
C HIS A 310 -2.59 -6.51 15.53
N ARG A 311 -2.57 -5.74 16.63
CA ARG A 311 -3.58 -4.69 16.87
C ARG A 311 -3.51 -3.58 15.86
N VAL A 312 -2.30 -3.23 15.40
CA VAL A 312 -2.10 -2.14 14.45
C VAL A 312 -2.27 -2.64 13.01
N VAL A 313 -1.58 -3.72 12.62
CA VAL A 313 -1.63 -4.19 11.23
C VAL A 313 -2.97 -4.86 10.93
N THR A 314 -3.35 -5.88 11.70
CA THR A 314 -4.62 -6.57 11.45
C THR A 314 -5.81 -5.78 11.99
N GLY A 315 -5.79 -5.38 13.26
CA GLY A 315 -6.95 -4.73 13.88
C GLY A 315 -7.26 -3.36 13.29
N LEU A 316 -6.29 -2.44 13.25
CA LEU A 316 -6.53 -1.09 12.77
C LEU A 316 -6.52 -1.00 11.24
N LEU A 317 -5.42 -1.44 10.58
CA LEU A 317 -5.26 -1.22 9.14
C LEU A 317 -6.16 -2.15 8.31
N ARG A 318 -6.21 -3.45 8.62
CA ARG A 318 -7.00 -4.42 7.84
C ARG A 318 -8.49 -4.37 8.17
N GLU A 319 -8.85 -4.46 9.48
CA GLU A 319 -10.23 -4.65 9.89
C GLU A 319 -10.99 -3.33 10.04
N GLU A 320 -10.40 -2.31 10.72
CA GLU A 320 -11.07 -1.04 10.98
C GLU A 320 -11.01 -0.12 9.75
N MET A 321 -9.85 0.03 9.11
CA MET A 321 -9.69 0.84 7.89
C MET A 321 -10.08 0.09 6.61
N GLY A 322 -10.22 -1.25 6.65
CA GLY A 322 -10.66 -2.05 5.50
C GLY A 322 -9.62 -2.24 4.40
N PHE A 323 -8.34 -2.04 4.66
CA PHE A 323 -7.29 -2.16 3.65
C PHE A 323 -6.98 -3.62 3.31
N ASP A 324 -7.16 -4.02 2.04
CA ASP A 324 -6.86 -5.39 1.56
C ASP A 324 -5.67 -5.45 0.56
N GLY A 325 -4.94 -4.36 0.36
CA GLY A 325 -3.71 -4.32 -0.43
C GLY A 325 -2.51 -4.96 0.27
N VAL A 326 -1.33 -4.81 -0.32
CA VAL A 326 -0.07 -5.35 0.23
C VAL A 326 0.43 -4.48 1.39
N VAL A 327 0.71 -5.09 2.53
CA VAL A 327 1.35 -4.44 3.68
C VAL A 327 2.79 -4.89 3.77
N CYS A 328 3.73 -3.94 3.70
CA CYS A 328 5.15 -4.23 3.95
C CYS A 328 5.62 -3.65 5.29
N THR A 329 6.65 -4.25 5.85
CA THR A 329 7.37 -3.66 6.98
C THR A 329 8.30 -2.57 6.48
N ASP A 330 8.69 -1.64 7.36
CA ASP A 330 9.97 -0.94 7.23
C ASP A 330 11.12 -1.95 7.38
N ASP A 331 12.38 -1.52 7.17
CA ASP A 331 13.54 -2.41 7.22
C ASP A 331 13.73 -3.08 8.59
N LEU A 332 13.51 -4.39 8.66
CA LEU A 332 13.65 -5.17 9.89
C LEU A 332 15.09 -5.16 10.46
N THR A 333 16.07 -4.74 9.67
CA THR A 333 17.46 -4.60 10.15
C THR A 333 17.67 -3.33 10.97
N MET A 334 16.70 -2.41 11.01
CA MET A 334 16.77 -1.19 11.81
C MET A 334 16.83 -1.48 13.31
N GLY A 335 17.61 -0.63 14.02
CA GLY A 335 17.86 -0.81 15.45
C GLY A 335 16.62 -0.81 16.34
N ALA A 336 15.53 -0.17 15.92
CA ALA A 336 14.25 -0.19 16.63
C ALA A 336 13.72 -1.61 16.85
N VAL A 337 13.98 -2.53 15.93
CA VAL A 337 13.49 -3.91 15.95
C VAL A 337 14.62 -4.90 16.20
N SER A 338 15.69 -4.85 15.40
CA SER A 338 16.79 -5.83 15.44
C SER A 338 17.49 -5.92 16.80
N ASN A 339 17.61 -4.81 17.53
CA ASN A 339 18.22 -4.78 18.86
C ASN A 339 17.36 -5.47 19.94
N THR A 340 16.06 -5.63 19.72
CA THR A 340 15.12 -6.13 20.72
C THR A 340 14.71 -7.57 20.45
N TYR A 341 14.36 -7.89 19.20
CA TYR A 341 13.71 -9.15 18.84
C TYR A 341 14.66 -10.16 18.16
N GLY A 342 15.76 -9.69 17.55
CA GLY A 342 16.53 -10.48 16.58
C GLY A 342 15.80 -10.65 15.25
N MET A 343 16.52 -10.99 14.20
CA MET A 343 16.00 -10.97 12.83
C MET A 343 14.91 -12.03 12.61
N GLY A 344 15.15 -13.26 13.03
CA GLY A 344 14.20 -14.36 12.81
C GLY A 344 12.88 -14.15 13.52
N GLU A 345 12.90 -13.76 14.80
CA GLU A 345 11.67 -13.53 15.57
C GLU A 345 10.92 -12.29 15.05
N ALA A 346 11.64 -11.22 14.65
CA ALA A 346 11.03 -10.03 14.06
C ALA A 346 10.28 -10.37 12.75
N ALA A 347 10.87 -11.19 11.89
CA ALA A 347 10.23 -11.64 10.65
C ALA A 347 8.94 -12.44 10.93
N VAL A 348 8.99 -13.37 11.89
CA VAL A 348 7.81 -14.16 12.25
C VAL A 348 6.71 -13.30 12.86
N LEU A 349 7.05 -12.41 13.80
CA LEU A 349 6.08 -11.48 14.41
C LEU A 349 5.43 -10.54 13.38
N ALA A 350 6.18 -10.07 12.39
CA ALA A 350 5.63 -9.24 11.31
C ALA A 350 4.57 -9.98 10.49
N VAL A 351 4.82 -11.25 10.13
CA VAL A 351 3.81 -12.09 9.44
C VAL A 351 2.61 -12.35 10.35
N GLU A 352 2.82 -12.65 11.63
CA GLU A 352 1.74 -12.82 12.62
C GLU A 352 0.93 -11.53 12.81
N ALA A 353 1.58 -10.37 12.73
CA ALA A 353 0.91 -9.08 12.78
C ALA A 353 -0.01 -8.82 11.58
N GLY A 354 0.28 -9.40 10.42
CA GLY A 354 -0.51 -9.23 9.20
C GLY A 354 0.24 -8.61 8.01
N CYS A 355 1.57 -8.39 8.12
CA CYS A 355 2.42 -7.93 7.02
C CYS A 355 2.57 -9.03 5.96
N ASP A 356 2.64 -8.63 4.70
CA ASP A 356 2.78 -9.53 3.53
C ASP A 356 4.21 -9.52 2.97
N LEU A 357 4.88 -8.36 2.98
CA LEU A 357 6.26 -8.20 2.54
C LEU A 357 7.16 -7.77 3.70
N LEU A 358 8.31 -8.39 3.82
CA LEU A 358 9.29 -8.15 4.87
C LEU A 358 10.58 -7.62 4.25
N LEU A 359 10.96 -6.39 4.59
CA LEU A 359 12.18 -5.79 4.11
C LEU A 359 13.37 -6.21 4.98
N VAL A 360 14.36 -6.84 4.37
CA VAL A 360 15.65 -7.22 4.98
C VAL A 360 16.75 -6.54 4.17
N CYS A 361 17.00 -5.27 4.47
CA CYS A 361 17.78 -4.39 3.61
C CYS A 361 19.29 -4.53 3.76
N HIS A 362 19.77 -5.18 4.81
CA HIS A 362 21.19 -5.27 5.11
C HIS A 362 21.61 -6.66 5.61
N GLY A 363 22.66 -7.22 5.00
CA GLY A 363 23.33 -8.44 5.44
C GLY A 363 22.67 -9.72 4.95
N ALA A 364 23.38 -10.50 4.14
CA ALA A 364 22.93 -11.80 3.63
C ALA A 364 22.63 -12.82 4.75
N ASP A 365 23.34 -12.72 5.89
CA ASP A 365 23.07 -13.55 7.07
C ASP A 365 21.70 -13.22 7.67
N ASN A 366 21.29 -11.96 7.70
CA ASN A 366 19.98 -11.53 8.18
C ASN A 366 18.86 -12.07 7.30
N LEU A 367 19.04 -12.07 5.98
CA LEU A 367 18.09 -12.67 5.04
C LEU A 367 17.94 -14.17 5.30
N THR A 368 19.06 -14.87 5.51
CA THR A 368 19.06 -16.30 5.83
C THR A 368 18.32 -16.57 7.15
N GLU A 369 18.62 -15.80 8.21
CA GLU A 369 17.98 -15.94 9.52
C GLU A 369 16.48 -15.69 9.44
N ALA A 370 16.04 -14.64 8.74
CA ALA A 370 14.62 -14.34 8.54
C ALA A 370 13.90 -15.50 7.81
N ARG A 371 14.49 -15.96 6.69
CA ARG A 371 13.92 -17.04 5.88
C ARG A 371 13.80 -18.34 6.69
N ASP A 372 14.87 -18.73 7.35
CA ASP A 372 14.89 -20.00 8.11
C ASP A 372 13.91 -19.99 9.27
N ALA A 373 13.77 -18.85 9.97
CA ALA A 373 12.78 -18.68 11.04
C ALA A 373 11.34 -18.74 10.53
N LEU A 374 11.06 -18.15 9.37
CA LEU A 374 9.74 -18.23 8.73
C LEU A 374 9.40 -19.67 8.31
N LEU A 375 10.36 -20.40 7.77
CA LEU A 375 10.18 -21.82 7.42
C LEU A 375 9.90 -22.66 8.68
N GLU A 376 10.66 -22.47 9.74
CA GLU A 376 10.43 -23.16 11.03
C GLU A 376 9.06 -22.81 11.62
N ALA A 377 8.65 -21.55 11.53
CA ALA A 377 7.33 -21.10 11.98
C ALA A 377 6.18 -21.71 11.16
N ALA A 378 6.37 -21.86 9.86
CA ALA A 378 5.41 -22.54 8.98
C ALA A 378 5.35 -24.04 9.27
N ASP A 379 6.49 -24.70 9.41
CA ASP A 379 6.58 -26.14 9.67
C ASP A 379 6.02 -26.52 11.06
N SER A 380 6.21 -25.65 12.05
CA SER A 380 5.65 -25.83 13.40
C SER A 380 4.16 -25.47 13.50
N GLY A 381 3.59 -24.82 12.48
CA GLY A 381 2.21 -24.32 12.46
C GLY A 381 2.01 -23.02 13.26
N ARG A 382 3.08 -22.33 13.65
CA ARG A 382 3.01 -20.99 14.23
C ARG A 382 2.48 -19.97 13.20
N ILE A 383 2.94 -20.08 11.95
CA ILE A 383 2.31 -19.41 10.79
C ILE A 383 1.49 -20.47 10.05
N SER A 384 0.18 -20.24 9.94
CA SER A 384 -0.69 -21.20 9.26
C SER A 384 -0.50 -21.18 7.74
N PRO A 385 -0.76 -22.30 7.03
CA PRO A 385 -0.76 -22.32 5.57
C PRO A 385 -1.67 -21.25 4.96
N GLU A 386 -2.85 -21.02 5.54
CA GLU A 386 -3.82 -20.02 5.10
C GLU A 386 -3.24 -18.61 5.18
N ARG A 387 -2.51 -18.29 6.28
CA ARG A 387 -1.86 -16.98 6.42
C ARG A 387 -0.78 -16.74 5.37
N LEU A 388 0.01 -17.77 5.04
CA LEU A 388 0.98 -17.69 3.93
C LEU A 388 0.27 -17.51 2.59
N ASP A 389 -0.78 -18.27 2.34
CA ASP A 389 -1.55 -18.22 1.10
C ASP A 389 -2.20 -16.85 0.88
N GLU A 390 -2.71 -16.22 1.93
CA GLU A 390 -3.24 -14.86 1.90
C GLU A 390 -2.18 -13.84 1.46
N SER A 391 -1.00 -13.86 2.08
CA SER A 391 0.10 -12.97 1.71
C SER A 391 0.55 -13.18 0.27
N VAL A 392 0.81 -14.42 -0.11
CA VAL A 392 1.27 -14.74 -1.47
C VAL A 392 0.21 -14.37 -2.50
N LYS A 393 -1.07 -14.58 -2.19
CA LYS A 393 -2.16 -14.15 -3.06
C LYS A 393 -2.15 -12.64 -3.30
N ARG A 394 -2.00 -11.82 -2.26
CA ARG A 394 -1.88 -10.35 -2.40
C ARG A 394 -0.66 -9.97 -3.22
N ILE A 395 0.49 -10.56 -2.94
CA ILE A 395 1.75 -10.33 -3.67
C ILE A 395 1.60 -10.67 -5.15
N LEU A 396 1.11 -11.87 -5.49
CA LEU A 396 0.95 -12.28 -6.88
C LEU A 396 -0.14 -11.48 -7.60
N SER A 397 -1.22 -11.12 -6.91
CA SER A 397 -2.26 -10.25 -7.47
C SER A 397 -1.71 -8.86 -7.80
N LEU A 398 -0.88 -8.28 -6.92
CA LEU A 398 -0.23 -7.00 -7.15
C LEU A 398 0.74 -7.08 -8.34
N LYS A 399 1.61 -8.10 -8.40
CA LYS A 399 2.53 -8.32 -9.52
C LYS A 399 1.79 -8.47 -10.86
N ALA A 400 0.72 -9.25 -10.86
CA ALA A 400 -0.10 -9.48 -12.07
C ALA A 400 -0.89 -8.23 -12.47
N GLY A 401 -1.44 -7.49 -11.50
CA GLY A 401 -2.20 -6.25 -11.73
C GLY A 401 -1.37 -5.17 -12.42
N TYR A 402 -0.08 -5.08 -12.08
CA TYR A 402 0.88 -4.17 -12.72
C TYR A 402 1.59 -4.78 -13.93
N GLY A 403 1.28 -6.02 -14.28
CA GLY A 403 1.89 -6.69 -15.43
C GLY A 403 3.40 -6.82 -15.33
N LEU A 404 3.93 -7.07 -14.13
CA LEU A 404 5.39 -7.16 -13.93
C LEU A 404 6.00 -8.29 -14.77
N THR A 405 7.13 -8.01 -15.38
CA THR A 405 7.92 -8.96 -16.18
C THR A 405 9.38 -8.92 -15.78
N ASN A 406 10.14 -9.94 -16.26
CA ASN A 406 11.61 -9.94 -16.19
C ASN A 406 12.25 -9.35 -17.46
N ASP A 407 11.48 -8.66 -18.32
CA ASP A 407 12.01 -8.01 -19.50
C ASP A 407 12.95 -6.86 -19.12
N PRO A 408 14.07 -6.68 -19.83
CA PRO A 408 14.98 -5.59 -19.57
C PRO A 408 14.38 -4.24 -19.96
N VAL A 409 14.82 -3.18 -19.29
CA VAL A 409 14.55 -1.80 -19.72
C VAL A 409 15.62 -1.30 -20.66
N ASP A 410 15.25 -0.36 -21.51
CA ASP A 410 16.18 0.36 -22.39
C ASP A 410 17.13 1.26 -21.61
N THR A 411 18.15 1.78 -22.28
CA THR A 411 19.04 2.81 -21.70
C THR A 411 18.23 4.06 -21.36
N PRO A 412 18.31 4.56 -20.11
CA PRO A 412 17.54 5.74 -19.67
C PRO A 412 17.86 7.01 -20.48
N ASP A 413 16.84 7.76 -20.85
CA ASP A 413 16.99 9.11 -21.43
C ASP A 413 17.10 10.15 -20.29
N VAL A 414 18.34 10.32 -19.78
CA VAL A 414 18.65 11.23 -18.69
C VAL A 414 18.34 12.69 -19.03
N ASP A 415 18.54 13.10 -20.30
CA ASP A 415 18.23 14.46 -20.72
C ASP A 415 16.71 14.75 -20.65
N ALA A 416 15.88 13.77 -21.02
CA ALA A 416 14.43 13.89 -20.89
C ALA A 416 13.99 13.95 -19.43
N LEU A 417 14.55 13.11 -18.54
CA LEU A 417 14.27 13.18 -17.11
C LEU A 417 14.65 14.53 -16.51
N ASN A 418 15.85 15.05 -16.81
CA ASN A 418 16.31 16.34 -16.32
C ASN A 418 15.42 17.50 -16.82
N ALA A 419 14.92 17.41 -18.05
CA ALA A 419 13.98 18.40 -18.56
C ALA A 419 12.64 18.37 -17.79
N ARG A 420 12.17 17.19 -17.38
CA ARG A 420 10.96 17.02 -16.55
C ARG A 420 11.17 17.54 -15.12
N ILE A 421 12.30 17.25 -14.51
CA ILE A 421 12.68 17.77 -13.18
C ILE A 421 12.73 19.30 -13.20
N GLY A 422 13.37 19.87 -14.25
CA GLY A 422 13.41 21.33 -14.47
C GLY A 422 12.01 21.95 -14.58
N ALA A 423 11.11 21.32 -15.35
CA ALA A 423 9.74 21.79 -15.51
C ALA A 423 8.95 21.76 -14.18
N LEU A 424 9.08 20.69 -13.38
CA LEU A 424 8.45 20.62 -12.06
C LEU A 424 9.01 21.69 -11.11
N THR A 425 10.33 21.92 -11.13
CA THR A 425 10.99 22.95 -10.30
C THR A 425 10.49 24.35 -10.65
N GLU A 426 10.30 24.65 -11.96
CA GLU A 426 9.72 25.90 -12.43
C GLU A 426 8.27 26.05 -11.97
N GLN A 427 7.44 25.03 -12.14
CA GLN A 427 6.05 24.98 -11.69
C GLN A 427 5.91 25.24 -10.19
N ILE A 428 6.75 24.61 -9.35
CA ILE A 428 6.78 24.84 -7.90
C ILE A 428 7.13 26.31 -7.59
N THR A 429 8.12 26.87 -8.30
CA THR A 429 8.57 28.24 -8.09
C THR A 429 7.47 29.25 -8.44
N GLU A 430 6.75 29.03 -9.53
CA GLU A 430 5.63 29.87 -9.97
C GLU A 430 4.46 29.77 -8.98
N ALA A 431 4.09 28.56 -8.56
CA ALA A 431 2.97 28.30 -7.65
C ALA A 431 3.23 28.79 -6.19
N SER A 432 4.49 29.01 -5.82
CA SER A 432 4.88 29.52 -4.50
C SER A 432 5.01 31.06 -4.46
N SER A 433 4.82 31.76 -5.59
CA SER A 433 4.98 33.22 -5.72
C SER A 433 3.69 33.96 -5.53
#